data_22d3fee1fb5bcab971657b5af1bf6afb
#
_entry.id   22d3fee1fb5bcab971657b5af1bf6afb
#
_cell.length_a   1.000
_cell.length_b   1.000
_cell.length_c   1.000
_cell.angle_alpha   90.00
_cell.angle_beta   90.00
_cell.angle_gamma   90.00
#
_symmetry.space_group_name_H-M   'P 1'
#
loop_
_entity.id
_entity.type
_entity.pdbx_description
1 polymer ?
#
loop_
_entity_poly.entity_id
_entity_poly.type
_entity_poly.pdbx_seq_one_letter_code
_entity_poly.pdbx_strand_id
1 'polypeptide(L)'
;FTRPLPKTLAKYPLSDSSLEARYARAIGYFRYPDLDKALAEINSLIAEHPTDPYFHELKGQALYENGNIYDALPSLETAVDLAPAEPLLLTFYGTILNATGDVLNSEKAIAILNDSLAFDPNNGTTWDQLAIAYSRTGDTGMLSLASAERSLLEGDFQKAVFHAERAQDFFKIGSPSYLRLEDIITLANRASRKN
;
A
#
# COMPACT_ATOMS: atom_id res chain seq x y z
N PHE A 1 -10.46 -9.57 -13.02
CA PHE A 1 -10.75 -10.41 -14.22
C PHE A 1 -9.46 -10.62 -15.02
N THR A 2 -8.63 -11.58 -14.60
CA THR A 2 -7.41 -11.93 -15.33
C THR A 2 -7.72 -13.03 -16.33
N ARG A 3 -7.48 -12.75 -17.60
CA ARG A 3 -7.56 -13.76 -18.64
C ARG A 3 -6.38 -14.73 -18.51
N PRO A 4 -6.58 -16.04 -18.72
CA PRO A 4 -5.47 -16.99 -18.83
C PRO A 4 -4.46 -16.53 -19.90
N LEU A 5 -3.16 -16.69 -19.65
CA LEU A 5 -2.10 -16.26 -20.56
C LEU A 5 -2.34 -16.64 -22.04
N PRO A 6 -2.77 -17.87 -22.40
CA PRO A 6 -3.06 -18.21 -23.80
C PRO A 6 -4.13 -17.33 -24.44
N LYS A 7 -5.16 -16.93 -23.69
CA LYS A 7 -6.19 -16.01 -24.19
C LYS A 7 -5.68 -14.58 -24.32
N THR A 8 -4.76 -14.18 -23.45
CA THR A 8 -4.10 -12.87 -23.56
C THR A 8 -3.24 -12.82 -24.83
N LEU A 9 -2.40 -13.84 -25.07
CA LEU A 9 -1.53 -13.91 -26.25
C LEU A 9 -2.31 -14.06 -27.55
N ALA A 10 -3.45 -14.76 -27.54
CA ALA A 10 -4.34 -14.85 -28.70
C ALA A 10 -4.95 -13.48 -29.07
N LYS A 11 -5.29 -12.65 -28.07
CA LYS A 11 -5.84 -11.31 -28.30
C LYS A 11 -4.76 -10.27 -28.59
N TYR A 12 -3.59 -10.39 -27.97
CA TYR A 12 -2.46 -9.49 -28.06
C TYR A 12 -1.20 -10.29 -28.47
N PRO A 13 -1.09 -10.68 -29.75
CA PRO A 13 0.03 -11.48 -30.22
C PRO A 13 1.35 -10.72 -30.12
N LEU A 14 2.49 -11.44 -30.15
CA LEU A 14 3.83 -10.83 -30.08
C LEU A 14 4.12 -9.86 -31.24
N SER A 15 3.43 -10.00 -32.36
CA SER A 15 3.50 -9.07 -33.50
C SER A 15 2.82 -7.73 -33.23
N ASP A 16 1.96 -7.63 -32.21
CA ASP A 16 1.32 -6.38 -31.80
C ASP A 16 2.23 -5.65 -30.81
N SER A 17 2.87 -4.58 -31.29
CA SER A 17 3.78 -3.75 -30.52
C SER A 17 3.11 -2.54 -29.85
N SER A 18 1.77 -2.45 -29.88
CA SER A 18 1.05 -1.38 -29.19
C SER A 18 1.29 -1.39 -27.68
N LEU A 19 1.16 -0.22 -27.05
CA LEU A 19 1.30 -0.05 -25.60
C LEU A 19 0.33 -1.00 -24.85
N GLU A 20 -0.92 -1.04 -25.28
CA GLU A 20 -1.97 -1.86 -24.68
C GLU A 20 -1.66 -3.35 -24.76
N ALA A 21 -1.10 -3.79 -25.90
CA ALA A 21 -0.74 -5.19 -26.10
C ALA A 21 0.44 -5.59 -25.21
N ARG A 22 1.49 -4.78 -25.14
CA ARG A 22 2.65 -5.00 -24.26
C ARG A 22 2.26 -4.99 -22.79
N TYR A 23 1.45 -4.02 -22.36
CA TYR A 23 0.91 -3.94 -21.00
C TYR A 23 0.09 -5.19 -20.64
N ALA A 24 -0.82 -5.60 -21.53
CA ALA A 24 -1.63 -6.79 -21.30
C ALA A 24 -0.79 -8.09 -21.23
N ARG A 25 0.25 -8.21 -22.08
CA ARG A 25 1.18 -9.35 -22.05
C ARG A 25 2.02 -9.35 -20.79
N ALA A 26 2.52 -8.17 -20.36
CA ALA A 26 3.29 -8.04 -19.11
C ALA A 26 2.49 -8.59 -17.92
N ILE A 27 1.23 -8.15 -17.75
CA ILE A 27 0.35 -8.68 -16.69
C ILE A 27 0.11 -10.18 -16.87
N GLY A 28 -0.10 -10.64 -18.10
CA GLY A 28 -0.29 -12.06 -18.39
C GLY A 28 0.90 -12.91 -17.97
N TYR A 29 2.12 -12.47 -18.29
CA TYR A 29 3.35 -13.18 -17.98
C TYR A 29 3.66 -13.22 -16.48
N PHE A 30 3.60 -12.08 -15.75
CA PHE A 30 3.96 -12.10 -14.33
C PHE A 30 2.98 -12.91 -13.47
N ARG A 31 1.71 -13.00 -13.89
CA ARG A 31 0.71 -13.85 -13.23
C ARG A 31 0.76 -15.31 -13.62
N TYR A 32 1.51 -15.66 -14.64
CA TYR A 32 1.71 -17.00 -15.14
C TYR A 32 3.20 -17.36 -15.07
N PRO A 33 3.79 -17.52 -13.94
CA PRO A 33 5.15 -17.35 -13.47
C PRO A 33 6.25 -17.34 -14.58
N ASP A 34 6.21 -16.34 -15.46
CA ASP A 34 7.24 -16.05 -16.46
C ASP A 34 7.72 -14.61 -16.29
N LEU A 35 8.44 -14.40 -15.17
CA LEU A 35 8.90 -13.08 -14.77
C LEU A 35 9.81 -12.43 -15.82
N ASP A 36 10.68 -13.22 -16.45
CA ASP A 36 11.62 -12.69 -17.47
C ASP A 36 10.88 -12.05 -18.64
N LYS A 37 9.84 -12.71 -19.16
CA LYS A 37 9.02 -12.15 -20.22
C LYS A 37 8.18 -10.96 -19.75
N ALA A 38 7.66 -11.02 -18.51
CA ALA A 38 6.97 -9.88 -17.91
C ALA A 38 7.89 -8.66 -17.87
N LEU A 39 9.10 -8.81 -17.33
CA LEU A 39 10.07 -7.72 -17.22
C LEU A 39 10.55 -7.21 -18.59
N ALA A 40 10.67 -8.08 -19.61
CA ALA A 40 11.00 -7.64 -20.95
C ALA A 40 9.95 -6.69 -21.53
N GLU A 41 8.66 -7.03 -21.42
CA GLU A 41 7.56 -6.15 -21.85
C GLU A 41 7.51 -4.86 -21.01
N ILE A 42 7.60 -4.93 -19.68
CA ILE A 42 7.56 -3.78 -18.79
C ILE A 42 8.74 -2.84 -19.06
N ASN A 43 9.95 -3.37 -19.17
CA ASN A 43 11.14 -2.55 -19.44
C ASN A 43 11.04 -1.84 -20.80
N SER A 44 10.41 -2.48 -21.80
CA SER A 44 10.17 -1.81 -23.10
C SER A 44 9.18 -0.65 -22.98
N LEU A 45 8.14 -0.79 -22.11
CA LEU A 45 7.20 0.31 -21.82
C LEU A 45 7.89 1.46 -21.08
N ILE A 46 8.70 1.15 -20.06
CA ILE A 46 9.48 2.17 -19.32
C ILE A 46 10.47 2.89 -20.24
N ALA A 47 11.12 2.18 -21.18
CA ALA A 47 12.07 2.81 -22.11
C ALA A 47 11.41 3.84 -23.04
N GLU A 48 10.14 3.63 -23.40
CA GLU A 48 9.38 4.57 -24.24
C GLU A 48 8.69 5.66 -23.43
N HIS A 49 8.30 5.35 -22.19
CA HIS A 49 7.56 6.23 -21.28
C HIS A 49 8.21 6.28 -19.89
N PRO A 50 9.44 6.81 -19.76
CA PRO A 50 10.22 6.73 -18.52
C PRO A 50 9.64 7.52 -17.35
N THR A 51 8.72 8.45 -17.61
CA THR A 51 8.05 9.29 -16.61
C THR A 51 6.63 8.84 -16.29
N ASP A 52 6.20 7.68 -16.80
CA ASP A 52 4.90 7.12 -16.42
C ASP A 52 5.05 6.32 -15.12
N PRO A 53 4.46 6.77 -13.99
CA PRO A 53 4.61 6.12 -12.69
C PRO A 53 4.04 4.69 -12.68
N TYR A 54 3.02 4.43 -13.48
CA TYR A 54 2.31 3.15 -13.47
C TYR A 54 3.10 2.02 -14.12
N PHE A 55 4.02 2.30 -15.02
CA PHE A 55 4.92 1.26 -15.55
C PHE A 55 6.00 0.88 -14.54
N HIS A 56 6.46 1.84 -13.74
CA HIS A 56 7.35 1.57 -12.62
C HIS A 56 6.63 0.81 -11.49
N GLU A 57 5.39 1.17 -11.18
CA GLU A 57 4.53 0.40 -10.27
C GLU A 57 4.36 -1.05 -10.75
N LEU A 58 4.00 -1.25 -12.03
CA LEU A 58 3.83 -2.57 -12.62
C LEU A 58 5.10 -3.42 -12.51
N LYS A 59 6.29 -2.80 -12.69
CA LYS A 59 7.57 -3.48 -12.48
C LYS A 59 7.76 -3.91 -11.03
N GLY A 60 7.52 -2.99 -10.09
CA GLY A 60 7.58 -3.28 -8.66
C GLY A 60 6.61 -4.40 -8.26
N GLN A 61 5.37 -4.35 -8.75
CA GLN A 61 4.37 -5.37 -8.49
C GLN A 61 4.81 -6.74 -9.04
N ALA A 62 5.28 -6.80 -10.29
CA ALA A 62 5.73 -8.05 -10.91
C ALA A 62 6.89 -8.69 -10.14
N LEU A 63 7.85 -7.88 -9.69
CA LEU A 63 8.98 -8.33 -8.88
C LEU A 63 8.51 -8.83 -7.51
N TYR A 64 7.68 -8.07 -6.82
CA TYR A 64 7.16 -8.42 -5.50
C TYR A 64 6.35 -9.72 -5.52
N GLU A 65 5.37 -9.86 -6.42
CA GLU A 65 4.51 -11.04 -6.51
C GLU A 65 5.31 -12.32 -6.88
N ASN A 66 6.50 -12.16 -7.46
CA ASN A 66 7.43 -13.27 -7.74
C ASN A 66 8.53 -13.44 -6.67
N GLY A 67 8.39 -12.82 -5.49
CA GLY A 67 9.27 -13.01 -4.34
C GLY A 67 10.54 -12.16 -4.34
N ASN A 68 10.75 -11.29 -5.33
CA ASN A 68 11.92 -10.41 -5.45
C ASN A 68 11.66 -9.07 -4.74
N ILE A 69 11.41 -9.13 -3.42
CA ILE A 69 10.94 -7.97 -2.63
C ILE A 69 11.92 -6.79 -2.71
N TYR A 70 13.21 -7.05 -2.50
CA TYR A 70 14.23 -5.99 -2.50
C TYR A 70 14.42 -5.36 -3.89
N ASP A 71 14.32 -6.16 -4.95
CA ASP A 71 14.43 -5.67 -6.33
C ASP A 71 13.21 -4.82 -6.75
N ALA A 72 12.07 -5.00 -6.07
CA ALA A 72 10.87 -4.19 -6.31
C ALA A 72 11.02 -2.74 -5.82
N LEU A 73 11.79 -2.51 -4.73
CA LEU A 73 11.87 -1.22 -4.06
C LEU A 73 12.32 -0.06 -4.96
N PRO A 74 13.39 -0.16 -5.77
CA PRO A 74 13.82 0.95 -6.62
C PRO A 74 12.77 1.38 -7.65
N SER A 75 12.00 0.42 -8.18
CA SER A 75 10.93 0.72 -9.14
C SER A 75 9.77 1.44 -8.48
N LEU A 76 9.36 1.00 -7.27
CA LEU A 76 8.29 1.65 -6.51
C LEU A 76 8.70 3.02 -5.99
N GLU A 77 9.96 3.20 -5.59
CA GLU A 77 10.49 4.52 -5.23
C GLU A 77 10.38 5.49 -6.41
N THR A 78 10.81 5.06 -7.61
CA THR A 78 10.64 5.87 -8.83
C THR A 78 9.17 6.18 -9.10
N ALA A 79 8.26 5.22 -8.91
CA ALA A 79 6.83 5.43 -9.13
C ALA A 79 6.25 6.52 -8.20
N VAL A 80 6.58 6.49 -6.90
CA VAL A 80 6.09 7.50 -5.95
C VAL A 80 6.76 8.86 -6.14
N ASP A 81 8.02 8.91 -6.57
CA ASP A 81 8.71 10.16 -6.92
C ASP A 81 8.04 10.86 -8.13
N LEU A 82 7.56 10.07 -9.09
CA LEU A 82 6.85 10.57 -10.27
C LEU A 82 5.40 10.97 -9.98
N ALA A 83 4.75 10.35 -8.97
CA ALA A 83 3.37 10.62 -8.58
C ALA A 83 3.22 10.72 -7.05
N PRO A 84 3.81 11.76 -6.41
CA PRO A 84 3.88 11.86 -4.96
C PRO A 84 2.54 12.14 -4.26
N ALA A 85 1.49 12.46 -5.01
CA ALA A 85 0.14 12.70 -4.50
C ALA A 85 -0.84 11.55 -4.80
N GLU A 86 -0.33 10.37 -5.20
CA GLU A 86 -1.16 9.21 -5.54
C GLU A 86 -1.23 8.24 -4.34
N PRO A 87 -2.34 8.26 -3.54
CA PRO A 87 -2.38 7.54 -2.27
C PRO A 87 -2.28 6.01 -2.42
N LEU A 88 -2.79 5.45 -3.53
CA LEU A 88 -2.70 4.00 -3.76
C LEU A 88 -1.26 3.56 -4.03
N LEU A 89 -0.50 4.35 -4.77
CA LEU A 89 0.92 4.11 -5.01
C LEU A 89 1.74 4.20 -3.72
N LEU A 90 1.51 5.25 -2.93
CA LEU A 90 2.16 5.45 -1.63
C LEU A 90 1.86 4.28 -0.69
N THR A 91 0.58 3.86 -0.60
CA THR A 91 0.19 2.70 0.22
C THR A 91 0.85 1.42 -0.25
N PHE A 92 0.91 1.18 -1.56
CA PHE A 92 1.55 0.01 -2.12
C PHE A 92 3.05 -0.02 -1.82
N TYR A 93 3.76 1.10 -2.03
CA TYR A 93 5.18 1.20 -1.68
C TYR A 93 5.43 0.95 -0.19
N GLY A 94 4.65 1.58 0.70
CA GLY A 94 4.73 1.33 2.14
C GLY A 94 4.48 -0.13 2.51
N THR A 95 3.55 -0.79 1.82
CA THR A 95 3.29 -2.24 1.99
C THR A 95 4.52 -3.08 1.65
N ILE A 96 5.20 -2.78 0.53
CA ILE A 96 6.39 -3.53 0.11
C ILE A 96 7.59 -3.25 1.03
N LEU A 97 7.76 -2.02 1.49
CA LEU A 97 8.75 -1.69 2.51
C LEU A 97 8.54 -2.53 3.78
N ASN A 98 7.31 -2.64 4.26
CA ASN A 98 6.97 -3.51 5.40
C ASN A 98 7.21 -5.00 5.10
N ALA A 99 6.96 -5.45 3.88
CA ALA A 99 7.15 -6.85 3.49
C ALA A 99 8.61 -7.32 3.57
N THR A 100 9.59 -6.39 3.55
CA THR A 100 11.01 -6.73 3.74
C THR A 100 11.32 -7.28 5.14
N GLY A 101 10.52 -6.96 6.15
CA GLY A 101 10.78 -7.31 7.55
C GLY A 101 11.85 -6.46 8.24
N ASP A 102 12.46 -5.54 7.54
CA ASP A 102 13.52 -4.67 8.03
C ASP A 102 12.95 -3.47 8.81
N VAL A 103 13.55 -3.12 9.95
CA VAL A 103 13.14 -2.00 10.80
C VAL A 103 13.33 -0.66 10.09
N LEU A 104 14.46 -0.46 9.39
CA LEU A 104 14.72 0.78 8.65
C LEU A 104 13.72 0.98 7.51
N ASN A 105 13.36 -0.09 6.81
CA ASN A 105 12.31 -0.03 5.80
C ASN A 105 10.94 0.23 6.42
N SER A 106 10.67 -0.26 7.64
CA SER A 106 9.42 0.06 8.35
C SER A 106 9.38 1.52 8.81
N GLU A 107 10.50 2.12 9.20
CA GLU A 107 10.58 3.57 9.47
C GLU A 107 10.30 4.39 8.21
N LYS A 108 10.87 4.01 7.07
CA LYS A 108 10.55 4.63 5.77
C LYS A 108 9.08 4.44 5.40
N ALA A 109 8.52 3.24 5.64
CA ALA A 109 7.11 2.96 5.40
C ALA A 109 6.19 3.89 6.21
N ILE A 110 6.51 4.17 7.48
CA ILE A 110 5.73 5.11 8.31
C ILE A 110 5.62 6.48 7.64
N ALA A 111 6.71 7.03 7.13
CA ALA A 111 6.69 8.33 6.45
C ALA A 111 5.79 8.28 5.20
N ILE A 112 6.02 7.33 4.31
CA ILE A 112 5.28 7.17 3.04
C ILE A 112 3.78 6.91 3.28
N LEU A 113 3.43 6.09 4.27
CA LEU A 113 2.04 5.78 4.61
C LEU A 113 1.32 6.99 5.24
N ASN A 114 2.01 7.81 6.03
CA ASN A 114 1.44 9.05 6.51
C ASN A 114 1.20 10.07 5.37
N ASP A 115 2.10 10.12 4.38
CA ASP A 115 1.86 10.93 3.18
C ASP A 115 0.62 10.42 2.42
N SER A 116 0.43 9.10 2.31
CA SER A 116 -0.80 8.52 1.73
C SER A 116 -2.06 8.97 2.47
N LEU A 117 -2.06 8.96 3.79
CA LEU A 117 -3.21 9.39 4.61
C LEU A 117 -3.51 10.89 4.50
N ALA A 118 -2.54 11.72 4.12
CA ALA A 118 -2.79 13.13 3.85
C ALA A 118 -3.72 13.33 2.64
N PHE A 119 -3.73 12.40 1.69
CA PHE A 119 -4.59 12.42 0.51
C PHE A 119 -5.84 11.54 0.67
N ASP A 120 -5.73 10.38 1.35
CA ASP A 120 -6.85 9.46 1.60
C ASP A 120 -6.85 8.98 3.06
N PRO A 121 -7.40 9.78 3.99
CA PRO A 121 -7.42 9.48 5.43
C PRO A 121 -8.29 8.25 5.79
N ASN A 122 -9.17 7.83 4.89
CA ASN A 122 -10.08 6.72 5.12
C ASN A 122 -9.60 5.39 4.51
N ASN A 123 -8.35 5.30 4.10
CA ASN A 123 -7.78 4.09 3.56
C ASN A 123 -7.43 3.09 4.67
N GLY A 124 -8.29 2.11 4.88
CA GLY A 124 -8.09 1.07 5.91
C GLY A 124 -6.81 0.26 5.71
N THR A 125 -6.41 -0.01 4.45
CA THR A 125 -5.14 -0.70 4.14
C THR A 125 -3.94 0.10 4.60
N THR A 126 -3.96 1.43 4.43
CA THR A 126 -2.88 2.30 4.90
C THR A 126 -2.74 2.26 6.42
N TRP A 127 -3.86 2.29 7.16
CA TRP A 127 -3.86 2.14 8.61
C TRP A 127 -3.35 0.78 9.07
N ASP A 128 -3.68 -0.31 8.34
CA ASP A 128 -3.11 -1.63 8.60
C ASP A 128 -1.60 -1.65 8.45
N GLN A 129 -1.11 -1.09 7.38
CA GLN A 129 0.32 -1.06 7.11
C GLN A 129 1.07 -0.18 8.12
N LEU A 130 0.46 0.92 8.59
CA LEU A 130 1.01 1.72 9.69
C LEU A 130 1.06 0.92 10.99
N ALA A 131 0.02 0.16 11.33
CA ALA A 131 0.04 -0.69 12.51
C ALA A 131 1.17 -1.73 12.47
N ILE A 132 1.42 -2.35 11.31
CA ILE A 132 2.54 -3.28 11.09
C ILE A 132 3.88 -2.57 11.29
N ALA A 133 4.05 -1.39 10.69
CA ALA A 133 5.30 -0.62 10.79
C ALA A 133 5.56 -0.17 12.23
N TYR A 134 4.58 0.39 12.93
CA TYR A 134 4.70 0.80 14.34
C TYR A 134 4.94 -0.38 15.28
N SER A 135 4.35 -1.54 15.01
CA SER A 135 4.66 -2.77 15.77
C SER A 135 6.14 -3.15 15.67
N ARG A 136 6.72 -2.99 14.48
CA ARG A 136 8.12 -3.36 14.21
C ARG A 136 9.12 -2.36 14.78
N THR A 137 8.77 -1.07 14.76
CA THR A 137 9.59 -0.01 15.34
C THR A 137 9.41 0.14 16.86
N GLY A 138 8.44 -0.58 17.46
CA GLY A 138 8.17 -0.57 18.89
C GLY A 138 7.34 0.60 19.38
N ASP A 139 6.74 1.40 18.50
CA ASP A 139 5.85 2.50 18.89
C ASP A 139 4.44 1.97 19.23
N THR A 140 4.28 1.53 20.47
CA THR A 140 3.03 0.92 20.97
C THR A 140 1.85 1.92 20.95
N GLY A 141 2.12 3.21 21.19
CA GLY A 141 1.10 4.26 21.18
C GLY A 141 0.51 4.43 19.78
N MET A 142 1.37 4.64 18.79
CA MET A 142 0.96 4.79 17.40
C MET A 142 0.39 3.50 16.80
N LEU A 143 0.92 2.32 17.18
CA LEU A 143 0.31 1.03 16.83
C LEU A 143 -1.15 0.95 17.29
N SER A 144 -1.43 1.32 18.54
CA SER A 144 -2.79 1.26 19.09
C SER A 144 -3.70 2.29 18.43
N LEU A 145 -3.19 3.51 18.11
CA LEU A 145 -3.92 4.53 17.38
C LEU A 145 -4.29 4.05 15.96
N ALA A 146 -3.32 3.53 15.21
CA ALA A 146 -3.59 3.00 13.86
C ALA A 146 -4.61 1.86 13.87
N SER A 147 -4.54 0.99 14.88
CA SER A 147 -5.52 -0.10 15.07
C SER A 147 -6.92 0.42 15.41
N ALA A 148 -7.02 1.51 16.17
CA ALA A 148 -8.29 2.15 16.50
C ALA A 148 -8.95 2.79 15.24
N GLU A 149 -8.17 3.51 14.44
CA GLU A 149 -8.61 4.10 13.17
C GLU A 149 -9.14 3.02 12.21
N ARG A 150 -8.36 1.97 12.02
CA ARG A 150 -8.77 0.86 11.18
C ARG A 150 -10.08 0.24 11.66
N SER A 151 -10.18 -0.08 12.97
CA SER A 151 -11.38 -0.69 13.54
C SER A 151 -12.61 0.22 13.39
N LEU A 152 -12.43 1.54 13.50
CA LEU A 152 -13.49 2.52 13.27
C LEU A 152 -13.99 2.46 11.82
N LEU A 153 -13.07 2.42 10.85
CA LEU A 153 -13.40 2.33 9.42
C LEU A 153 -14.10 1.02 9.05
N GLU A 154 -13.74 -0.07 9.71
CA GLU A 154 -14.39 -1.38 9.53
C GLU A 154 -15.76 -1.49 10.19
N GLY A 155 -16.14 -0.50 11.03
CA GLY A 155 -17.37 -0.54 11.82
C GLY A 155 -17.30 -1.46 13.04
N ASP A 156 -16.12 -1.94 13.42
CA ASP A 156 -15.90 -2.67 14.66
C ASP A 156 -15.68 -1.68 15.82
N PHE A 157 -16.80 -1.08 16.24
CA PHE A 157 -16.78 0.01 17.21
C PHE A 157 -16.26 -0.42 18.58
N GLN A 158 -16.44 -1.67 18.97
CA GLN A 158 -15.92 -2.18 20.24
C GLN A 158 -14.40 -2.24 20.23
N LYS A 159 -13.81 -2.75 19.15
CA LYS A 159 -12.35 -2.75 19.00
C LYS A 159 -11.79 -1.34 18.85
N ALA A 160 -12.49 -0.46 18.13
CA ALA A 160 -12.06 0.93 17.98
C ALA A 160 -11.92 1.61 19.36
N VAL A 161 -12.93 1.48 20.25
CA VAL A 161 -12.87 1.99 21.62
C VAL A 161 -11.74 1.34 22.41
N PHE A 162 -11.64 0.01 22.38
CA PHE A 162 -10.59 -0.71 23.10
C PHE A 162 -9.18 -0.25 22.74
N HIS A 163 -8.90 -0.14 21.43
CA HIS A 163 -7.58 0.31 20.98
C HIS A 163 -7.34 1.79 21.27
N ALA A 164 -8.37 2.63 21.18
CA ALA A 164 -8.25 4.05 21.47
C ALA A 164 -7.98 4.30 22.96
N GLU A 165 -8.71 3.67 23.86
CA GLU A 165 -8.48 3.76 25.30
C GLU A 165 -7.07 3.29 25.70
N ARG A 166 -6.62 2.17 25.13
CA ARG A 166 -5.26 1.66 25.34
C ARG A 166 -4.19 2.63 24.87
N ALA A 167 -4.44 3.35 23.76
CA ALA A 167 -3.49 4.29 23.21
C ALA A 167 -3.35 5.57 24.06
N GLN A 168 -4.41 6.00 24.77
CA GLN A 168 -4.41 7.24 25.55
C GLN A 168 -3.26 7.31 26.57
N ASP A 169 -2.88 6.16 27.15
CA ASP A 169 -1.78 6.09 28.14
C ASP A 169 -0.40 6.47 27.57
N PHE A 170 -0.25 6.45 26.27
CA PHE A 170 1.02 6.77 25.57
C PHE A 170 1.12 8.23 25.12
N PHE A 171 0.04 9.00 25.18
CA PHE A 171 0.01 10.36 24.67
C PHE A 171 -0.29 11.39 25.76
N LYS A 172 0.36 12.57 25.62
CA LYS A 172 0.07 13.68 26.52
C LYS A 172 -1.36 14.16 26.30
N ILE A 173 -2.11 14.35 27.37
CA ILE A 173 -3.46 14.93 27.35
C ILE A 173 -3.46 16.25 26.56
N GLY A 174 -4.38 16.38 25.62
CA GLY A 174 -4.52 17.55 24.74
C GLY A 174 -3.56 17.56 23.54
N SER A 175 -2.69 16.56 23.38
CA SER A 175 -1.93 16.40 22.12
C SER A 175 -2.84 16.04 20.95
N PRO A 176 -2.43 16.30 19.69
CA PRO A 176 -3.24 15.93 18.51
C PRO A 176 -3.67 14.46 18.50
N SER A 177 -2.74 13.55 18.81
CA SER A 177 -3.05 12.12 18.90
C SER A 177 -4.04 11.79 20.00
N TYR A 178 -3.88 12.41 21.19
CA TYR A 178 -4.83 12.21 22.29
C TYR A 178 -6.24 12.69 21.93
N LEU A 179 -6.36 13.87 21.35
CA LEU A 179 -7.66 14.41 20.90
C LEU A 179 -8.29 13.53 19.82
N ARG A 180 -7.48 13.00 18.90
CA ARG A 180 -7.97 12.08 17.88
C ARG A 180 -8.54 10.80 18.50
N LEU A 181 -7.91 10.27 19.55
CA LEU A 181 -8.42 9.10 20.28
C LEU A 181 -9.77 9.39 20.97
N GLU A 182 -9.94 10.58 21.55
CA GLU A 182 -11.25 11.01 22.12
C GLU A 182 -12.33 11.09 21.03
N ASP A 183 -11.98 11.58 19.84
CA ASP A 183 -12.90 11.61 18.69
C ASP A 183 -13.31 10.19 18.26
N ILE A 184 -12.34 9.25 18.15
CA ILE A 184 -12.62 7.86 17.80
C ILE A 184 -13.59 7.22 18.81
N ILE A 185 -13.33 7.37 20.11
CA ILE A 185 -14.20 6.84 21.18
C ILE A 185 -15.61 7.43 21.08
N THR A 186 -15.70 8.73 20.84
CA THR A 186 -16.99 9.41 20.71
C THR A 186 -17.77 8.93 19.49
N LEU A 187 -17.11 8.83 18.33
CA LEU A 187 -17.72 8.37 17.08
C LEU A 187 -18.19 6.91 17.18
N ALA A 188 -17.33 6.03 17.71
CA ALA A 188 -17.63 4.61 17.88
C ALA A 188 -18.81 4.39 18.83
N ASN A 189 -18.84 5.10 19.99
CA ASN A 189 -19.95 5.01 20.95
C ASN A 189 -21.28 5.53 20.38
N ARG A 190 -21.25 6.59 19.57
CA ARG A 190 -22.47 7.08 18.87
C ARG A 190 -22.99 6.10 17.84
N ALA A 191 -22.09 5.48 17.08
CA ALA A 191 -22.47 4.51 16.04
C ALA A 191 -23.03 3.22 16.64
N SER A 192 -22.42 2.71 17.73
CA SER A 192 -22.90 1.51 18.46
C SER A 192 -24.32 1.64 19.03
N ARG A 193 -24.76 2.87 19.34
CA ARG A 193 -26.12 3.12 19.88
C ARG A 193 -27.22 3.15 18.81
N LYS A 194 -26.83 3.20 17.53
CA LYS A 194 -27.75 3.28 16.39
C LYS A 194 -28.03 1.93 15.72
N ASN A 195 -27.20 0.94 16.04
CA ASN A 195 -27.34 -0.45 15.61
C ASN A 195 -27.95 -1.31 16.72
#